data_196c8650a6619ed8aea0c9a41f99a959
#
_entry.id   196c8650a6619ed8aea0c9a41f99a959
#
_cell.length_a   1.000
_cell.length_b   1.000
_cell.length_c   1.000
_cell.angle_alpha   90.00
_cell.angle_beta   90.00
_cell.angle_gamma   90.00
#
_symmetry.space_group_name_H-M   'P 1'
#
loop_
_entity.id
_entity.type
_entity.pdbx_description
1 polymer ?
#
loop_
_entity_poly.entity_id
_entity_poly.type
_entity_poly.pdbx_seq_one_letter_code
_entity_poly.pdbx_strand_id
1 'polypeptide(L)'
;SGNKATLFSESGALVASEVYSYGCHYFHEIWAEQDPEDWWRAICTTTRNLIAKAAIEPAQIAAVSFSGQMMGCLCVDKAGHPLRPSIIWADQRAQEQQQAIAREISDWDFYRIAGHRNTASYGIQKLMWVRDHEPEIYAKTYKTLNAKDFIVLRLTGNWYTEPSDATSNGCMDLQKLQWSEKIVACAGIDGEKLPQIVPSTFVAGGVTRWAAEQTGLAVDTPVVMGGGDGVCANVGAGSIRPGRTFSYVGSSAW
;
A
#
# COMPACT_ATOMS: atom_id res chain seq x y z
N SER A 1 10.41 -11.52 1.82
CA SER A 1 9.20 -10.75 2.14
C SER A 1 8.49 -11.34 3.36
N GLY A 2 7.71 -10.56 4.07
CA GLY A 2 6.99 -11.03 5.25
C GLY A 2 6.17 -9.93 5.92
N ASN A 3 5.27 -10.36 6.80
CA ASN A 3 4.54 -9.49 7.71
C ASN A 3 5.17 -9.59 9.11
N LYS A 4 5.31 -8.44 9.76
CA LYS A 4 5.69 -8.33 11.17
C LYS A 4 4.56 -7.64 11.93
N ALA A 5 3.83 -8.40 12.74
CA ALA A 5 2.85 -7.84 13.66
C ALA A 5 3.53 -7.51 15.00
N THR A 6 3.21 -6.35 15.56
CA THR A 6 3.83 -5.86 16.79
C THR A 6 2.76 -5.22 17.67
N LEU A 7 2.73 -5.59 18.93
CA LEU A 7 1.84 -5.04 19.95
C LEU A 7 2.62 -4.09 20.85
N PHE A 8 2.11 -2.88 21.00
CA PHE A 8 2.62 -1.87 21.91
C PHE A 8 1.59 -1.53 22.99
N SER A 9 2.05 -1.20 24.20
CA SER A 9 1.22 -0.60 25.22
C SER A 9 0.95 0.90 24.91
N GLU A 10 0.02 1.52 25.61
CA GLU A 10 -0.26 2.95 25.54
C GLU A 10 0.99 3.83 25.83
N SER A 11 1.92 3.33 26.65
CA SER A 11 3.19 4.01 26.91
C SER A 11 4.23 3.87 25.79
N GLY A 12 3.92 3.13 24.71
CA GLY A 12 4.83 2.84 23.61
C GLY A 12 5.80 1.68 23.90
N ALA A 13 5.65 0.95 25.00
CA ALA A 13 6.48 -0.21 25.30
C ALA A 13 6.09 -1.40 24.39
N LEU A 14 7.09 -2.11 23.86
CA LEU A 14 6.87 -3.34 23.10
C LEU A 14 6.37 -4.44 24.03
N VAL A 15 5.18 -4.98 23.75
CA VAL A 15 4.58 -6.09 24.48
C VAL A 15 4.93 -7.43 23.84
N ALA A 16 4.68 -7.56 22.53
CA ALA A 16 4.95 -8.79 21.80
C ALA A 16 5.16 -8.50 20.29
N SER A 17 5.80 -9.43 19.59
CA SER A 17 6.01 -9.37 18.15
C SER A 17 5.95 -10.78 17.56
N GLU A 18 5.37 -10.87 16.35
CA GLU A 18 5.28 -12.09 15.53
C GLU A 18 5.68 -11.78 14.08
N VAL A 19 6.24 -12.76 13.40
CA VAL A 19 6.67 -12.63 12.00
C VAL A 19 6.15 -13.82 11.19
N TYR A 20 5.64 -13.55 10.00
CA TYR A 20 5.25 -14.54 9.01
C TYR A 20 5.86 -14.21 7.68
N SER A 21 6.65 -15.14 7.12
CA SER A 21 7.29 -14.96 5.82
C SER A 21 6.41 -15.51 4.70
N TYR A 22 6.42 -14.84 3.53
CA TYR A 22 5.76 -15.28 2.31
C TYR A 22 6.62 -15.02 1.08
N GLY A 23 6.24 -15.64 -0.03
CA GLY A 23 7.00 -15.62 -1.27
C GLY A 23 6.95 -14.29 -2.02
N CYS A 24 7.84 -14.21 -3.00
CA CYS A 24 7.80 -13.25 -4.08
C CYS A 24 8.20 -13.99 -5.34
N HIS A 25 7.44 -13.84 -6.40
CA HIS A 25 7.69 -14.47 -7.68
C HIS A 25 8.45 -13.52 -8.59
N TYR A 26 9.70 -13.86 -8.90
CA TYR A 26 10.55 -13.16 -9.85
C TYR A 26 10.62 -13.94 -11.15
N PHE A 27 10.35 -13.28 -12.28
CA PHE A 27 10.35 -13.89 -13.59
C PHE A 27 10.59 -12.84 -14.69
N HIS A 28 10.89 -13.27 -15.90
CA HIS A 28 11.24 -12.37 -17.02
C HIS A 28 12.29 -11.29 -16.66
N GLU A 29 13.31 -11.68 -15.84
CA GLU A 29 14.44 -10.83 -15.39
C GLU A 29 14.05 -9.62 -14.53
N ILE A 30 13.02 -8.87 -14.92
CA ILE A 30 12.62 -7.60 -14.30
C ILE A 30 11.21 -7.58 -13.72
N TRP A 31 10.51 -8.72 -13.73
CA TRP A 31 9.14 -8.81 -13.23
C TRP A 31 9.12 -9.35 -11.81
N ALA A 32 8.26 -8.78 -10.98
CA ALA A 32 8.10 -9.21 -9.60
C ALA A 32 6.65 -9.09 -9.15
N GLU A 33 6.08 -10.20 -8.67
CA GLU A 33 4.69 -10.27 -8.22
C GLU A 33 4.58 -10.98 -6.87
N GLN A 34 3.50 -10.65 -6.15
CA GLN A 34 3.09 -11.33 -4.92
C GLN A 34 1.61 -11.69 -4.96
N ASP A 35 1.26 -12.80 -4.32
CA ASP A 35 -0.14 -13.17 -4.10
C ASP A 35 -0.71 -12.33 -2.94
N PRO A 36 -1.76 -11.52 -3.16
CA PRO A 36 -2.41 -10.74 -2.08
C PRO A 36 -3.03 -11.60 -0.98
N GLU A 37 -3.41 -12.84 -1.29
CA GLU A 37 -3.94 -13.76 -0.28
C GLU A 37 -2.86 -14.24 0.69
N ASP A 38 -1.58 -14.25 0.29
CA ASP A 38 -0.47 -14.48 1.21
C ASP A 38 -0.33 -13.34 2.23
N TRP A 39 -0.57 -12.09 1.82
CA TRP A 39 -0.59 -10.96 2.74
C TRP A 39 -1.71 -11.10 3.78
N TRP A 40 -2.92 -11.43 3.31
CA TRP A 40 -4.06 -11.63 4.20
C TRP A 40 -3.84 -12.80 5.17
N ARG A 41 -3.34 -13.92 4.67
CA ARG A 41 -2.98 -15.10 5.50
C ARG A 41 -1.94 -14.75 6.55
N ALA A 42 -0.92 -13.97 6.17
CA ALA A 42 0.12 -13.50 7.10
C ALA A 42 -0.47 -12.61 8.21
N ILE A 43 -1.34 -11.66 7.86
CA ILE A 43 -2.04 -10.81 8.84
C ILE A 43 -2.89 -11.65 9.79
N CYS A 44 -3.71 -12.56 9.29
CA CYS A 44 -4.56 -13.42 10.13
C CYS A 44 -3.73 -14.28 11.10
N THR A 45 -2.65 -14.88 10.59
CA THR A 45 -1.79 -15.77 11.39
C THR A 45 -1.04 -14.98 12.46
N THR A 46 -0.37 -13.90 12.09
CA THR A 46 0.44 -13.12 13.05
C THR A 46 -0.42 -12.43 14.08
N THR A 47 -1.60 -11.94 13.73
CA THR A 47 -2.51 -11.29 14.68
C THR A 47 -3.02 -12.28 15.73
N ARG A 48 -3.49 -13.46 15.33
CA ARG A 48 -3.91 -14.51 16.27
C ARG A 48 -2.78 -14.96 17.19
N ASN A 49 -1.60 -15.22 16.62
CA ASN A 49 -0.45 -15.63 17.41
C ASN A 49 -0.02 -14.53 18.40
N LEU A 50 -0.09 -13.26 17.97
CA LEU A 50 0.28 -12.11 18.80
C LEU A 50 -0.65 -11.96 20.00
N ILE A 51 -1.96 -12.07 19.79
CA ILE A 51 -2.99 -12.04 20.87
C ILE A 51 -2.75 -13.18 21.85
N ALA A 52 -2.57 -14.40 21.37
CA ALA A 52 -2.31 -15.57 22.22
C ALA A 52 -1.00 -15.44 23.00
N LYS A 53 0.08 -14.98 22.36
CA LYS A 53 1.40 -14.79 22.98
C LYS A 53 1.38 -13.69 24.04
N ALA A 54 0.64 -12.61 23.80
CA ALA A 54 0.48 -11.53 24.77
C ALA A 54 -0.47 -11.87 25.91
N ALA A 55 -1.23 -12.97 25.80
CA ALA A 55 -2.25 -13.41 26.76
C ALA A 55 -3.26 -12.29 27.10
N ILE A 56 -3.72 -11.56 26.05
CA ILE A 56 -4.69 -10.47 26.19
C ILE A 56 -6.03 -10.85 25.57
N GLU A 57 -7.09 -10.20 26.04
CA GLU A 57 -8.40 -10.27 25.37
C GLU A 57 -8.41 -9.38 24.12
N PRO A 58 -9.00 -9.81 22.98
CA PRO A 58 -9.08 -9.02 21.77
C PRO A 58 -9.65 -7.60 21.97
N ALA A 59 -10.58 -7.43 22.90
CA ALA A 59 -11.18 -6.14 23.23
C ALA A 59 -10.22 -5.13 23.89
N GLN A 60 -9.04 -5.59 24.35
CA GLN A 60 -8.00 -4.72 24.91
C GLN A 60 -7.15 -4.04 23.79
N ILE A 61 -7.31 -4.45 22.53
CA ILE A 61 -6.63 -3.81 21.39
C ILE A 61 -7.40 -2.56 21.02
N ALA A 62 -6.83 -1.41 21.34
CA ALA A 62 -7.46 -0.09 21.14
C ALA A 62 -7.56 0.32 19.67
N ALA A 63 -6.60 -0.07 18.84
CA ALA A 63 -6.58 0.19 17.40
C ALA A 63 -5.56 -0.68 16.67
N VAL A 64 -5.72 -0.79 15.34
CA VAL A 64 -4.75 -1.40 14.41
C VAL A 64 -4.30 -0.35 13.41
N SER A 65 -3.00 -0.32 13.09
CA SER A 65 -2.43 0.55 12.06
C SER A 65 -1.31 -0.18 11.32
N PHE A 66 -0.85 0.40 10.20
CA PHE A 66 0.03 -0.29 9.26
C PHE A 66 1.23 0.53 8.85
N SER A 67 2.32 -0.19 8.60
CA SER A 67 3.45 0.25 7.78
C SER A 67 3.55 -0.75 6.62
N GLY A 68 3.25 -0.33 5.39
CA GLY A 68 3.11 -1.23 4.24
C GLY A 68 4.09 -0.94 3.11
N GLN A 69 4.45 -1.99 2.34
CA GLN A 69 5.23 -1.81 1.12
C GLN A 69 4.50 -0.89 0.14
N MET A 70 5.25 0.00 -0.49
CA MET A 70 4.77 1.03 -1.40
C MET A 70 4.88 0.58 -2.87
N MET A 71 4.44 1.43 -3.81
CA MET A 71 4.61 1.27 -5.26
C MET A 71 3.98 -0.01 -5.84
N GLY A 72 2.95 -0.54 -5.18
CA GLY A 72 2.19 -1.69 -5.67
C GLY A 72 1.16 -1.32 -6.74
N CYS A 73 0.73 -2.33 -7.50
CA CYS A 73 -0.43 -2.24 -8.37
C CYS A 73 -1.24 -3.54 -8.24
N LEU A 74 -2.23 -3.53 -7.36
CA LEU A 74 -3.18 -4.60 -7.16
C LEU A 74 -4.52 -4.21 -7.75
N CYS A 75 -4.94 -4.88 -8.81
CA CYS A 75 -6.26 -4.73 -9.42
C CYS A 75 -7.28 -5.58 -8.66
N VAL A 76 -8.35 -4.94 -8.19
CA VAL A 76 -9.45 -5.62 -7.45
C VAL A 76 -10.81 -5.30 -8.07
N ASP A 77 -11.74 -6.25 -7.99
CA ASP A 77 -13.12 -6.09 -8.42
C ASP A 77 -13.98 -5.34 -7.38
N LYS A 78 -15.26 -5.11 -7.67
CA LYS A 78 -16.19 -4.44 -6.75
C LYS A 78 -16.45 -5.21 -5.45
N ALA A 79 -16.22 -6.52 -5.43
CA ALA A 79 -16.36 -7.35 -4.24
C ALA A 79 -15.06 -7.37 -3.39
N GLY A 80 -13.97 -6.74 -3.88
CA GLY A 80 -12.68 -6.70 -3.20
C GLY A 80 -11.80 -7.92 -3.49
N HIS A 81 -12.14 -8.73 -4.51
CA HIS A 81 -11.33 -9.86 -4.88
C HIS A 81 -10.18 -9.42 -5.80
N PRO A 82 -8.95 -9.87 -5.54
CA PRO A 82 -7.84 -9.71 -6.48
C PRO A 82 -8.16 -10.32 -7.84
N LEU A 83 -7.90 -9.57 -8.91
CA LEU A 83 -8.10 -10.04 -10.29
C LEU A 83 -6.84 -10.70 -10.86
N ARG A 84 -5.70 -10.48 -10.20
CA ARG A 84 -4.38 -11.01 -10.55
C ARG A 84 -3.42 -10.87 -9.35
N PRO A 85 -2.25 -11.54 -9.36
CA PRO A 85 -1.17 -11.22 -8.43
C PRO A 85 -0.78 -9.74 -8.51
N SER A 86 -0.41 -9.15 -7.38
CA SER A 86 0.02 -7.74 -7.33
C SER A 86 1.37 -7.55 -7.98
N ILE A 87 1.50 -6.58 -8.87
CA ILE A 87 2.80 -6.10 -9.36
C ILE A 87 3.41 -5.25 -8.25
N ILE A 88 4.58 -5.66 -7.71
CA ILE A 88 5.19 -5.02 -6.54
C ILE A 88 6.29 -4.01 -6.89
N TRP A 89 6.85 -3.32 -5.88
CA TRP A 89 7.85 -2.26 -6.00
C TRP A 89 9.11 -2.66 -6.79
N ALA A 90 9.54 -3.94 -6.71
CA ALA A 90 10.73 -4.44 -7.41
C ALA A 90 10.53 -4.61 -8.93
N ASP A 91 9.28 -4.55 -9.40
CA ASP A 91 8.92 -4.76 -10.80
C ASP A 91 9.25 -3.54 -11.66
N GLN A 92 9.83 -3.78 -12.84
CA GLN A 92 10.25 -2.78 -13.80
C GLN A 92 9.65 -2.98 -15.20
N ARG A 93 8.54 -3.75 -15.33
CA ARG A 93 7.96 -4.08 -16.64
C ARG A 93 7.37 -2.88 -17.40
N ALA A 94 6.95 -1.83 -16.70
CA ALA A 94 6.21 -0.70 -17.28
C ALA A 94 7.12 0.39 -17.89
N GLN A 95 8.22 0.01 -18.55
CA GLN A 95 9.17 0.95 -19.15
C GLN A 95 8.58 1.73 -20.33
N GLU A 96 7.78 1.07 -21.17
CA GLU A 96 7.11 1.71 -22.30
C GLU A 96 6.10 2.77 -21.83
N GLN A 97 5.37 2.47 -20.74
CA GLN A 97 4.39 3.35 -20.12
C GLN A 97 5.08 4.56 -19.47
N GLN A 98 6.23 4.36 -18.84
CA GLN A 98 7.07 5.46 -18.38
C GLN A 98 7.47 6.39 -19.52
N GLN A 99 7.92 5.83 -20.66
CA GLN A 99 8.29 6.63 -21.84
C GLN A 99 7.09 7.33 -22.45
N ALA A 100 5.90 6.72 -22.43
CA ALA A 100 4.68 7.34 -22.91
C ALA A 100 4.35 8.62 -22.12
N ILE A 101 4.42 8.57 -20.79
CA ILE A 101 4.25 9.76 -19.93
C ILE A 101 5.34 10.80 -20.22
N ALA A 102 6.61 10.40 -20.39
CA ALA A 102 7.72 11.32 -20.64
C ALA A 102 7.62 12.07 -21.98
N ARG A 103 6.86 11.57 -22.96
CA ARG A 103 6.60 12.28 -24.23
C ARG A 103 5.64 13.46 -24.07
N GLU A 104 4.74 13.38 -23.08
CA GLU A 104 3.66 14.35 -22.88
C GLU A 104 3.94 15.33 -21.72
N ILE A 105 4.68 14.87 -20.71
CA ILE A 105 5.01 15.66 -19.52
C ILE A 105 6.53 15.65 -19.34
N SER A 106 7.18 16.83 -19.31
CA SER A 106 8.61 16.92 -19.03
C SER A 106 8.95 16.34 -17.63
N ASP A 107 10.16 15.80 -17.47
CA ASP A 107 10.62 15.28 -16.18
C ASP A 107 10.52 16.31 -15.06
N TRP A 108 10.77 17.58 -15.39
CA TRP A 108 10.66 18.69 -14.42
C TRP A 108 9.21 18.97 -14.02
N ASP A 109 8.28 19.00 -14.97
CA ASP A 109 6.87 19.22 -14.68
C ASP A 109 6.27 18.05 -13.92
N PHE A 110 6.64 16.82 -14.29
CA PHE A 110 6.24 15.63 -13.56
C PHE A 110 6.73 15.70 -12.10
N TYR A 111 8.02 16.03 -11.91
CA TYR A 111 8.61 16.19 -10.58
C TYR A 111 7.90 17.26 -9.75
N ARG A 112 7.55 18.39 -10.35
CA ARG A 112 6.84 19.48 -9.64
C ARG A 112 5.44 19.08 -9.20
N ILE A 113 4.79 18.17 -9.90
CA ILE A 113 3.45 17.67 -9.53
C ILE A 113 3.59 16.54 -8.50
N ALA A 114 4.34 15.51 -8.82
CA ALA A 114 4.37 14.27 -8.07
C ALA A 114 5.41 14.24 -6.92
N GLY A 115 6.39 15.14 -6.93
CA GLY A 115 7.47 15.18 -5.93
C GLY A 115 8.58 14.16 -6.12
N HIS A 116 8.53 13.37 -7.19
CA HIS A 116 9.52 12.34 -7.53
C HIS A 116 9.66 12.18 -9.05
N ARG A 117 10.61 11.37 -9.48
CA ARG A 117 10.86 11.11 -10.90
C ARG A 117 9.80 10.17 -11.49
N ASN A 118 9.54 10.32 -12.80
CA ASN A 118 8.77 9.35 -13.57
C ASN A 118 9.61 8.07 -13.76
N THR A 119 9.17 6.95 -13.19
CA THR A 119 9.85 5.64 -13.31
C THR A 119 8.86 4.49 -13.50
N ALA A 120 9.32 3.40 -14.12
CA ALA A 120 8.51 2.20 -14.37
C ALA A 120 8.03 1.47 -13.09
N SER A 121 8.64 1.75 -11.94
CA SER A 121 8.32 1.10 -10.68
C SER A 121 7.08 1.64 -9.95
N TYR A 122 6.53 2.79 -10.36
CA TYR A 122 5.36 3.37 -9.72
C TYR A 122 4.03 2.79 -10.21
N GLY A 123 2.97 2.96 -9.40
CA GLY A 123 1.68 2.32 -9.58
C GLY A 123 0.97 2.72 -10.88
N ILE A 124 1.02 4.01 -11.28
CA ILE A 124 0.31 4.48 -12.49
C ILE A 124 0.86 3.84 -13.77
N GLN A 125 2.20 3.71 -13.89
CA GLN A 125 2.82 3.07 -15.05
C GLN A 125 2.46 1.59 -15.10
N LYS A 126 2.42 0.91 -13.96
CA LYS A 126 1.99 -0.49 -13.87
C LYS A 126 0.52 -0.66 -14.23
N LEU A 127 -0.35 0.26 -13.81
CA LEU A 127 -1.76 0.23 -14.19
C LEU A 127 -1.96 0.48 -15.69
N MET A 128 -1.16 1.37 -16.30
CA MET A 128 -1.11 1.53 -17.76
C MET A 128 -0.68 0.23 -18.44
N TRP A 129 0.34 -0.45 -17.89
CA TRP A 129 0.78 -1.75 -18.41
C TRP A 129 -0.35 -2.78 -18.37
N VAL A 130 -1.10 -2.87 -17.26
CA VAL A 130 -2.27 -3.77 -17.16
C VAL A 130 -3.34 -3.39 -18.19
N ARG A 131 -3.61 -2.10 -18.41
CA ARG A 131 -4.54 -1.64 -19.46
C ARG A 131 -4.11 -2.12 -20.83
N ASP A 132 -2.82 -2.01 -21.16
CA ASP A 132 -2.29 -2.26 -22.49
C ASP A 132 -2.11 -3.76 -22.80
N HIS A 133 -1.78 -4.58 -21.78
CA HIS A 133 -1.43 -5.99 -21.95
C HIS A 133 -2.47 -6.96 -21.36
N GLU A 134 -3.28 -6.50 -20.42
CA GLU A 134 -4.33 -7.29 -19.78
C GLU A 134 -5.67 -6.51 -19.76
N PRO A 135 -6.21 -6.11 -20.93
CA PRO A 135 -7.36 -5.20 -21.02
C PRO A 135 -8.62 -5.74 -20.34
N GLU A 136 -8.79 -7.07 -20.28
CA GLU A 136 -9.92 -7.67 -19.56
C GLU A 136 -9.81 -7.52 -18.05
N ILE A 137 -8.59 -7.59 -17.49
CA ILE A 137 -8.31 -7.30 -16.08
C ILE A 137 -8.58 -5.83 -15.80
N TYR A 138 -8.02 -4.94 -16.64
CA TYR A 138 -8.26 -3.51 -16.49
C TYR A 138 -9.75 -3.15 -16.54
N ALA A 139 -10.51 -3.72 -17.47
CA ALA A 139 -11.94 -3.46 -17.59
C ALA A 139 -12.73 -3.91 -16.34
N LYS A 140 -12.37 -5.04 -15.73
CA LYS A 140 -12.99 -5.57 -14.51
C LYS A 140 -12.51 -4.86 -13.24
N THR A 141 -11.38 -4.15 -13.29
CA THR A 141 -10.80 -3.47 -12.13
C THR A 141 -11.76 -2.36 -11.66
N TYR A 142 -12.22 -2.50 -10.43
CA TYR A 142 -12.98 -1.45 -9.74
C TYR A 142 -12.03 -0.43 -9.10
N LYS A 143 -11.05 -0.91 -8.32
CA LYS A 143 -9.99 -0.06 -7.73
C LYS A 143 -8.63 -0.72 -7.90
N THR A 144 -7.59 0.11 -7.97
CA THR A 144 -6.20 -0.31 -7.81
C THR A 144 -5.71 0.08 -6.42
N LEU A 145 -5.06 -0.84 -5.72
CA LEU A 145 -4.67 -0.68 -4.32
C LEU A 145 -3.18 -0.99 -4.12
N ASN A 146 -2.58 -0.37 -3.10
CA ASN A 146 -1.34 -0.84 -2.51
C ASN A 146 -1.62 -1.98 -1.50
N ALA A 147 -0.58 -2.66 -1.04
CA ALA A 147 -0.73 -3.80 -0.13
C ALA A 147 -1.46 -3.43 1.17
N LYS A 148 -1.09 -2.29 1.78
CA LYS A 148 -1.72 -1.77 3.00
C LYS A 148 -3.20 -1.44 2.76
N ASP A 149 -3.52 -0.79 1.65
CA ASP A 149 -4.89 -0.40 1.30
C ASP A 149 -5.79 -1.64 1.12
N PHE A 150 -5.23 -2.72 0.54
CA PHE A 150 -5.93 -4.00 0.44
C PHE A 150 -6.21 -4.62 1.82
N ILE A 151 -5.27 -4.56 2.75
CA ILE A 151 -5.49 -5.06 4.12
C ILE A 151 -6.55 -4.21 4.84
N VAL A 152 -6.53 -2.89 4.69
CA VAL A 152 -7.58 -1.99 5.21
C VAL A 152 -8.94 -2.37 4.64
N LEU A 153 -9.04 -2.59 3.31
CA LEU A 153 -10.26 -3.07 2.67
C LEU A 153 -10.74 -4.40 3.27
N ARG A 154 -9.87 -5.38 3.43
CA ARG A 154 -10.21 -6.70 3.99
C ARG A 154 -10.69 -6.62 5.44
N LEU A 155 -10.14 -5.71 6.23
CA LEU A 155 -10.54 -5.51 7.62
C LEU A 155 -11.87 -4.74 7.76
N THR A 156 -12.09 -3.71 6.92
CA THR A 156 -13.16 -2.73 7.14
C THR A 156 -14.27 -2.74 6.07
N GLY A 157 -14.00 -3.28 4.89
CA GLY A 157 -14.87 -3.17 3.71
C GLY A 157 -14.79 -1.80 3.00
N ASN A 158 -13.91 -0.88 3.41
CA ASN A 158 -13.80 0.47 2.89
C ASN A 158 -12.60 0.66 1.96
N TRP A 159 -12.74 1.60 1.01
CA TRP A 159 -11.84 1.80 -0.14
C TRP A 159 -11.06 3.09 0.00
N TYR A 160 -9.97 3.09 0.73
CA TYR A 160 -9.14 4.26 0.99
C TYR A 160 -7.68 4.01 0.64
N THR A 161 -6.96 5.09 0.38
CA THR A 161 -5.50 5.19 0.42
C THR A 161 -5.13 6.45 1.20
N GLU A 162 -3.84 6.67 1.43
CA GLU A 162 -3.35 7.85 2.13
C GLU A 162 -2.13 8.46 1.41
N PRO A 163 -1.71 9.71 1.76
CA PRO A 163 -0.74 10.44 0.95
C PRO A 163 0.57 9.72 0.64
N SER A 164 1.13 8.91 1.54
CA SER A 164 2.41 8.23 1.26
C SER A 164 2.26 7.12 0.22
N ASP A 165 1.18 6.33 0.29
CA ASP A 165 0.87 5.33 -0.74
C ASP A 165 0.36 5.98 -2.04
N ALA A 166 -0.46 7.03 -1.95
CA ALA A 166 -0.91 7.77 -3.12
C ALA A 166 0.25 8.41 -3.90
N THR A 167 1.26 8.94 -3.20
CA THR A 167 2.51 9.42 -3.83
C THR A 167 3.20 8.29 -4.57
N SER A 168 3.26 7.09 -4.00
CA SER A 168 3.90 5.93 -4.60
C SER A 168 3.14 5.36 -5.81
N ASN A 169 1.91 5.79 -6.06
CA ASN A 169 1.23 5.52 -7.32
C ASN A 169 1.76 6.36 -8.49
N GLY A 170 2.49 7.44 -8.21
CA GLY A 170 3.10 8.27 -9.24
C GLY A 170 2.16 9.26 -9.92
N CYS A 171 0.93 9.43 -9.42
CA CYS A 171 -0.05 10.34 -10.01
C CYS A 171 -0.77 11.24 -8.99
N MET A 172 -0.27 11.34 -7.77
CA MET A 172 -0.77 12.33 -6.81
C MET A 172 -0.10 13.70 -7.02
N ASP A 173 -0.88 14.77 -6.96
CA ASP A 173 -0.38 16.14 -6.81
C ASP A 173 0.04 16.34 -5.36
N LEU A 174 1.34 16.46 -5.12
CA LEU A 174 1.93 16.52 -3.78
C LEU A 174 1.50 17.78 -2.99
N GLN A 175 1.20 18.89 -3.68
CA GLN A 175 0.78 20.12 -3.03
C GLN A 175 -0.69 20.09 -2.64
N LYS A 176 -1.53 19.46 -3.47
CA LYS A 176 -2.98 19.39 -3.23
C LYS A 176 -3.40 18.16 -2.44
N LEU A 177 -2.53 17.14 -2.33
CA LEU A 177 -2.82 15.82 -1.75
C LEU A 177 -4.05 15.18 -2.41
N GLN A 178 -4.13 15.28 -3.74
CA GLN A 178 -5.20 14.75 -4.57
C GLN A 178 -4.62 14.11 -5.83
N TRP A 179 -5.39 13.25 -6.49
CA TRP A 179 -4.97 12.70 -7.78
C TRP A 179 -4.80 13.83 -8.80
N SER A 180 -3.68 13.82 -9.51
CA SER A 180 -3.36 14.82 -10.53
C SER A 180 -4.15 14.54 -11.80
N GLU A 181 -5.13 15.37 -12.11
CA GLU A 181 -5.89 15.27 -13.37
C GLU A 181 -4.97 15.25 -14.59
N LYS A 182 -3.89 16.06 -14.58
CA LYS A 182 -2.93 16.12 -15.67
C LYS A 182 -2.20 14.80 -15.89
N ILE A 183 -1.70 14.16 -14.81
CA ILE A 183 -0.97 12.87 -14.93
C ILE A 183 -1.94 11.74 -15.27
N VAL A 184 -3.09 11.68 -14.62
CA VAL A 184 -4.12 10.65 -14.86
C VAL A 184 -4.63 10.72 -16.30
N ALA A 185 -4.91 11.91 -16.82
CA ALA A 185 -5.32 12.10 -18.22
C ALA A 185 -4.20 11.72 -19.20
N CYS A 186 -2.95 12.16 -18.96
CA CYS A 186 -1.79 11.78 -19.75
C CYS A 186 -1.59 10.24 -19.78
N ALA A 187 -1.77 9.58 -18.64
CA ALA A 187 -1.70 8.13 -18.54
C ALA A 187 -2.87 7.41 -19.25
N GLY A 188 -3.94 8.11 -19.61
CA GLY A 188 -5.15 7.52 -20.19
C GLY A 188 -5.82 6.53 -19.25
N ILE A 189 -5.77 6.79 -17.95
CA ILE A 189 -6.36 5.95 -16.91
C ILE A 189 -7.69 6.57 -16.45
N ASP A 190 -8.68 5.71 -16.22
CA ASP A 190 -9.91 6.10 -15.58
C ASP A 190 -9.63 6.43 -14.09
N GLY A 191 -9.77 7.69 -13.71
CA GLY A 191 -9.51 8.17 -12.36
C GLY A 191 -10.41 7.52 -11.30
N GLU A 192 -11.58 7.02 -11.69
CA GLU A 192 -12.46 6.28 -10.80
C GLU A 192 -11.86 4.95 -10.31
N LYS A 193 -10.83 4.43 -10.98
CA LYS A 193 -10.10 3.24 -10.54
C LYS A 193 -9.10 3.53 -9.40
N LEU A 194 -8.88 4.78 -9.07
CA LEU A 194 -8.05 5.19 -7.94
C LEU A 194 -8.90 5.31 -6.67
N PRO A 195 -8.43 4.86 -5.49
CA PRO A 195 -9.16 4.98 -4.24
C PRO A 195 -9.18 6.43 -3.74
N GLN A 196 -10.09 6.75 -2.83
CA GLN A 196 -10.11 8.06 -2.17
C GLN A 196 -8.88 8.23 -1.28
N ILE A 197 -8.21 9.39 -1.40
CA ILE A 197 -7.10 9.77 -0.52
C ILE A 197 -7.67 10.38 0.77
N VAL A 198 -7.25 9.83 1.92
CA VAL A 198 -7.61 10.32 3.26
C VAL A 198 -6.33 10.50 4.09
N PRO A 199 -6.36 11.26 5.20
CA PRO A 199 -5.17 11.41 6.06
C PRO A 199 -4.65 10.07 6.60
N SER A 200 -3.33 9.95 6.81
CA SER A 200 -2.69 8.75 7.39
C SER A 200 -3.23 8.40 8.79
N THR A 201 -3.76 9.39 9.53
CA THR A 201 -4.40 9.22 10.84
C THR A 201 -5.90 8.94 10.77
N PHE A 202 -6.47 8.85 9.56
CA PHE A 202 -7.89 8.60 9.36
C PHE A 202 -8.27 7.19 9.83
N VAL A 203 -9.36 7.09 10.60
CA VAL A 203 -9.96 5.81 10.98
C VAL A 203 -10.82 5.33 9.82
N ALA A 204 -10.30 4.34 9.09
CA ALA A 204 -10.94 3.80 7.88
C ALA A 204 -12.23 3.03 8.17
N GLY A 205 -12.42 2.62 9.40
CA GLY A 205 -13.59 1.88 9.89
C GLY A 205 -13.25 1.01 11.08
N GLY A 206 -14.21 0.24 11.57
CA GLY A 206 -14.00 -0.84 12.52
C GLY A 206 -13.76 -2.17 11.82
N VAL A 207 -13.13 -3.10 12.50
CA VAL A 207 -12.97 -4.48 12.04
C VAL A 207 -14.35 -5.11 11.87
N THR A 208 -14.65 -5.60 10.67
CA THR A 208 -15.92 -6.28 10.37
C THR A 208 -16.02 -7.63 11.09
N ARG A 209 -17.24 -8.16 11.23
CA ARG A 209 -17.47 -9.51 11.82
C ARG A 209 -16.65 -10.57 11.07
N TRP A 210 -16.68 -10.55 9.74
CA TRP A 210 -15.91 -11.49 8.93
C TRP A 210 -14.41 -11.40 9.20
N ALA A 211 -13.86 -10.19 9.25
CA ALA A 211 -12.44 -9.98 9.53
C ALA A 211 -12.06 -10.38 10.97
N ALA A 212 -12.94 -10.12 11.94
CA ALA A 212 -12.76 -10.55 13.32
C ALA A 212 -12.64 -12.09 13.43
N GLU A 213 -13.52 -12.83 12.76
CA GLU A 213 -13.48 -14.29 12.68
C GLU A 213 -12.17 -14.80 12.04
N GLN A 214 -11.58 -14.06 11.10
CA GLN A 214 -10.34 -14.44 10.43
C GLN A 214 -9.08 -14.06 11.24
N THR A 215 -9.08 -12.91 11.89
CA THR A 215 -7.88 -12.34 12.54
C THR A 215 -7.81 -12.60 14.06
N GLY A 216 -8.94 -12.86 14.70
CA GLY A 216 -9.05 -12.90 16.15
C GLY A 216 -9.16 -11.53 16.82
N LEU A 217 -9.23 -10.43 16.05
CA LEU A 217 -9.52 -9.10 16.59
C LEU A 217 -10.98 -9.00 17.06
N ALA A 218 -11.27 -8.06 17.95
CA ALA A 218 -12.65 -7.76 18.30
C ALA A 218 -13.35 -7.01 17.13
N VAL A 219 -14.65 -7.28 16.95
CA VAL A 219 -15.49 -6.51 16.05
C VAL A 219 -15.43 -5.04 16.46
N ASP A 220 -15.47 -4.13 15.50
CA ASP A 220 -15.39 -2.68 15.68
C ASP A 220 -14.04 -2.16 16.22
N THR A 221 -13.01 -2.99 16.38
CA THR A 221 -11.65 -2.48 16.65
C THR A 221 -11.27 -1.45 15.58
N PRO A 222 -10.92 -0.20 15.95
CA PRO A 222 -10.60 0.85 15.01
C PRO A 222 -9.41 0.48 14.12
N VAL A 223 -9.56 0.70 12.80
CA VAL A 223 -8.51 0.48 11.80
C VAL A 223 -8.04 1.85 11.27
N VAL A 224 -6.81 2.22 11.57
CA VAL A 224 -6.18 3.49 11.15
C VAL A 224 -5.34 3.25 9.90
N MET A 225 -5.41 4.17 8.92
CA MET A 225 -4.73 4.02 7.62
C MET A 225 -3.23 3.72 7.73
N GLY A 226 -2.51 4.38 8.65
CA GLY A 226 -1.07 4.23 8.75
C GLY A 226 -0.32 4.87 7.59
N GLY A 227 0.77 4.28 7.13
CA GLY A 227 1.59 4.86 6.06
C GLY A 227 2.44 3.84 5.31
N GLY A 228 3.05 4.29 4.22
CA GLY A 228 4.06 3.54 3.49
C GLY A 228 5.32 3.30 4.33
N ASP A 229 5.98 2.18 4.11
CA ASP A 229 7.13 1.72 4.92
C ASP A 229 8.27 2.74 4.98
N GLY A 230 8.58 3.41 3.87
CA GLY A 230 9.61 4.45 3.83
C GLY A 230 9.30 5.64 4.74
N VAL A 231 8.06 6.13 4.72
CA VAL A 231 7.60 7.24 5.57
C VAL A 231 7.55 6.80 7.03
N CYS A 232 7.01 5.62 7.32
CA CYS A 232 6.96 5.07 8.68
C CYS A 232 8.37 4.86 9.27
N ALA A 233 9.33 4.39 8.46
CA ALA A 233 10.73 4.24 8.89
C ALA A 233 11.35 5.61 9.23
N ASN A 234 11.09 6.65 8.43
CA ASN A 234 11.57 8.00 8.66
C ASN A 234 11.00 8.58 9.98
N VAL A 235 9.69 8.42 10.20
CA VAL A 235 9.03 8.82 11.45
C VAL A 235 9.60 8.04 12.65
N GLY A 236 9.74 6.71 12.50
CA GLY A 236 10.29 5.83 13.54
C GLY A 236 11.74 6.16 13.91
N ALA A 237 12.54 6.65 12.96
CA ALA A 237 13.89 7.15 13.21
C ALA A 237 13.94 8.56 13.86
N GLY A 238 12.78 9.19 14.12
CA GLY A 238 12.67 10.52 14.72
C GLY A 238 13.04 11.65 13.77
N SER A 239 13.09 11.42 12.46
CA SER A 239 13.37 12.45 11.44
C SER A 239 12.10 13.23 11.08
N ILE A 240 11.46 13.85 12.09
CA ILE A 240 10.18 14.55 11.99
C ILE A 240 10.30 16.07 12.15
N ARG A 241 11.50 16.60 12.15
CA ARG A 241 11.77 18.06 12.29
C ARG A 241 12.71 18.53 11.17
N PRO A 242 12.57 19.77 10.69
CA PRO A 242 13.51 20.35 9.73
C PRO A 242 14.97 20.22 10.21
N GLY A 243 15.87 19.85 9.30
CA GLY A 243 17.30 19.63 9.58
C GLY A 243 17.66 18.25 10.15
N ARG A 244 16.68 17.39 10.44
CA ARG A 244 16.94 15.98 10.78
C ARG A 244 16.97 15.16 9.49
N THR A 245 18.02 14.36 9.33
CA THR A 245 18.18 13.47 8.19
C THR A 245 18.01 12.02 8.63
N PHE A 246 17.50 11.20 7.72
CA PHE A 246 17.38 9.76 7.83
C PHE A 246 18.02 9.13 6.60
N SER A 247 18.78 8.08 6.79
CA SER A 247 19.37 7.30 5.70
C SER A 247 19.07 5.83 5.94
N TYR A 248 18.47 5.18 4.97
CA TYR A 248 18.26 3.75 4.97
C TYR A 248 19.28 3.08 4.05
N VAL A 249 19.97 2.07 4.58
CA VAL A 249 20.93 1.25 3.83
C VAL A 249 20.54 -0.22 4.01
N GLY A 250 20.07 -0.84 2.93
CA GLY A 250 19.66 -2.24 2.90
C GLY A 250 19.97 -2.86 1.54
N SER A 251 19.09 -3.67 1.00
CA SER A 251 19.15 -4.16 -0.38
C SER A 251 18.94 -3.03 -1.41
N SER A 252 18.36 -1.93 -0.97
CA SER A 252 18.32 -0.63 -1.64
C SER A 252 18.75 0.46 -0.66
N ALA A 253 19.11 1.64 -1.16
CA ALA A 253 19.44 2.80 -0.33
C ALA A 253 18.50 3.97 -0.69
N TRP A 254 17.98 4.65 0.32
CA TRP A 254 17.12 5.84 0.19
C TRP A 254 17.06 6.66 1.48
#